data_634eeb4e66cc2bf98e3048f84e62643a
#
_entry.id   634eeb4e66cc2bf98e3048f84e62643a
#
_cell.length_a   1.000
_cell.length_b   1.000
_cell.length_c   1.000
_cell.angle_alpha   90.00
_cell.angle_beta   90.00
_cell.angle_gamma   90.00
#
_symmetry.space_group_name_H-M   'P 1'
#
loop_
_entity.id
_entity.type
_entity.pdbx_description
1 polymer ?
#
loop_
_entity_poly.entity_id
_entity_poly.type
_entity_poly.pdbx_seq_one_letter_code
_entity_poly.pdbx_strand_id
1 'polypeptide(L)'
;MAMIRSLLFISIAGMTVAIAALLILLVFWAPASVPWAITVVWCRHAVWLGRVICGLDTQVEGLENLPDEPSVIMIKHTSTLETYWQVAVFPKATWVVKREVMWVPIVGWAMNLVLDPIFINRGSGRSAVKQVIAQGKKRLADGIWVTVFPEGTRMPPGETRRYGVSGAALAQQAGCKIVPVAHNAGDFWGRRSIVKRPGKIRFCIGPPVDASTQDPKATNLIVQDWIESKMREISVLYDDEQEPR
;
A
#
# COMPACT_ATOMS: atom_id res chain seq x y z
N MET A 1 -0.16 6.86 -28.59
CA MET A 1 0.60 5.65 -28.15
C MET A 1 0.34 5.32 -26.67
N ALA A 2 0.55 6.24 -25.70
CA ALA A 2 0.38 5.95 -24.27
C ALA A 2 -1.06 5.50 -23.91
N MET A 3 -2.10 6.12 -24.46
CA MET A 3 -3.50 5.74 -24.23
C MET A 3 -3.78 4.30 -24.67
N ILE A 4 -3.35 3.91 -25.86
CA ILE A 4 -3.57 2.54 -26.40
C ILE A 4 -2.89 1.51 -25.51
N ARG A 5 -1.61 1.74 -25.12
CA ARG A 5 -0.88 0.87 -24.18
C ARG A 5 -1.60 0.76 -22.84
N SER A 6 -2.12 1.90 -22.32
CA SER A 6 -2.84 1.93 -21.08
C SER A 6 -4.15 1.15 -21.11
N LEU A 7 -4.90 1.26 -22.20
CA LEU A 7 -6.15 0.50 -22.40
C LEU A 7 -5.85 -1.01 -22.52
N LEU A 8 -4.82 -1.38 -23.27
CA LEU A 8 -4.38 -2.77 -23.37
C LEU A 8 -3.99 -3.33 -21.98
N PHE A 9 -3.20 -2.58 -21.22
CA PHE A 9 -2.83 -2.96 -19.85
C PHE A 9 -4.07 -3.14 -18.98
N ILE A 10 -5.00 -2.17 -18.98
CA ILE A 10 -6.22 -2.23 -18.15
C ILE A 10 -7.06 -3.45 -18.52
N SER A 11 -7.23 -3.73 -19.81
CA SER A 11 -8.02 -4.88 -20.28
C SER A 11 -7.40 -6.22 -19.84
N ILE A 12 -6.09 -6.40 -20.05
CA ILE A 12 -5.39 -7.63 -19.65
C ILE A 12 -5.34 -7.77 -18.12
N ALA A 13 -4.97 -6.72 -17.40
CA ALA A 13 -4.92 -6.76 -15.95
C ALA A 13 -6.32 -6.99 -15.34
N GLY A 14 -7.35 -6.36 -15.89
CA GLY A 14 -8.75 -6.56 -15.48
C GLY A 14 -9.24 -8.00 -15.71
N MET A 15 -8.92 -8.58 -16.87
CA MET A 15 -9.26 -9.98 -17.16
C MET A 15 -8.53 -10.94 -16.22
N THR A 16 -7.22 -10.74 -16.06
CA THR A 16 -6.40 -11.65 -15.24
C THR A 16 -6.69 -11.52 -13.74
N VAL A 17 -7.07 -10.33 -13.23
CA VAL A 17 -7.51 -10.21 -11.82
C VAL A 17 -8.83 -10.93 -11.58
N ALA A 18 -9.77 -10.88 -12.54
CA ALA A 18 -11.02 -11.62 -12.42
C ALA A 18 -10.78 -13.14 -12.38
N ILE A 19 -9.89 -13.65 -13.23
CA ILE A 19 -9.47 -15.06 -13.22
C ILE A 19 -8.82 -15.41 -11.88
N ALA A 20 -7.85 -14.62 -11.41
CA ALA A 20 -7.18 -14.86 -10.13
C ALA A 20 -8.17 -14.85 -8.96
N ALA A 21 -9.11 -13.91 -8.95
CA ALA A 21 -10.13 -13.82 -7.92
C ALA A 21 -11.08 -15.03 -7.93
N LEU A 22 -11.49 -15.51 -9.10
CA LEU A 22 -12.28 -16.74 -9.24
C LEU A 22 -11.51 -17.96 -8.73
N LEU A 23 -10.22 -18.10 -9.10
CA LEU A 23 -9.36 -19.19 -8.60
C LEU A 23 -9.26 -19.15 -7.06
N ILE A 24 -9.06 -17.96 -6.48
CA ILE A 24 -9.04 -17.77 -5.02
C ILE A 24 -10.35 -18.24 -4.39
N LEU A 25 -11.50 -17.87 -4.96
CA LEU A 25 -12.81 -18.28 -4.45
C LEU A 25 -13.04 -19.77 -4.61
N LEU A 26 -12.51 -20.41 -5.65
CA LEU A 26 -12.61 -21.86 -5.85
C LEU A 26 -11.76 -22.66 -4.85
N VAL A 27 -10.69 -22.07 -4.33
CA VAL A 27 -9.78 -22.72 -3.35
C VAL A 27 -9.98 -22.18 -1.92
N PHE A 28 -11.16 -21.63 -1.60
CA PHE A 28 -11.44 -21.02 -0.29
C PHE A 28 -11.22 -21.98 0.91
N TRP A 29 -11.32 -23.27 0.68
CA TRP A 29 -11.13 -24.36 1.65
C TRP A 29 -9.64 -24.77 1.82
N ALA A 30 -8.76 -24.30 0.93
CA ALA A 30 -7.33 -24.63 1.00
C ALA A 30 -6.61 -23.85 2.13
N PRO A 31 -5.45 -24.31 2.58
CA PRO A 31 -4.64 -23.54 3.52
C PRO A 31 -4.41 -22.10 3.02
N ALA A 32 -4.39 -21.12 3.92
CA ALA A 32 -4.31 -19.70 3.60
C ALA A 32 -3.07 -19.30 2.75
N SER A 33 -2.04 -20.15 2.72
CA SER A 33 -0.86 -19.98 1.85
C SER A 33 -1.20 -20.11 0.36
N VAL A 34 -2.20 -20.94 -0.02
CA VAL A 34 -2.58 -21.14 -1.42
C VAL A 34 -3.21 -19.90 -2.04
N PRO A 35 -4.33 -19.35 -1.50
CA PRO A 35 -4.90 -18.11 -2.03
C PRO A 35 -3.92 -16.93 -1.94
N TRP A 36 -3.06 -16.88 -0.91
CA TRP A 36 -1.99 -15.87 -0.84
C TRP A 36 -0.99 -16.01 -1.99
N ALA A 37 -0.52 -17.21 -2.30
CA ALA A 37 0.41 -17.45 -3.41
C ALA A 37 -0.21 -17.01 -4.76
N ILE A 38 -1.49 -17.31 -5.01
CA ILE A 38 -2.21 -16.85 -6.21
C ILE A 38 -2.19 -15.31 -6.28
N THR A 39 -2.44 -14.65 -5.16
CA THR A 39 -2.43 -13.18 -5.08
C THR A 39 -1.04 -12.60 -5.39
N VAL A 40 0.02 -13.17 -4.80
CA VAL A 40 1.41 -12.74 -5.05
C VAL A 40 1.79 -12.93 -6.52
N VAL A 41 1.47 -14.08 -7.10
CA VAL A 41 1.73 -14.37 -8.52
C VAL A 41 1.01 -13.36 -9.41
N TRP A 42 -0.27 -13.08 -9.13
CA TRP A 42 -1.01 -12.08 -9.91
C TRP A 42 -0.44 -10.67 -9.74
N CYS A 43 -0.09 -10.25 -8.52
CA CYS A 43 0.50 -8.93 -8.30
C CYS A 43 1.84 -8.77 -9.04
N ARG A 44 2.71 -9.78 -9.01
CA ARG A 44 3.95 -9.80 -9.79
C ARG A 44 3.68 -9.73 -11.29
N HIS A 45 2.68 -10.46 -11.77
CA HIS A 45 2.24 -10.40 -13.16
C HIS A 45 1.73 -9.00 -13.54
N ALA A 46 0.93 -8.35 -12.68
CA ALA A 46 0.42 -7.00 -12.92
C ALA A 46 1.55 -5.95 -12.99
N VAL A 47 2.55 -6.04 -12.11
CA VAL A 47 3.75 -5.19 -12.13
C VAL A 47 4.56 -5.43 -13.43
N TRP A 48 4.76 -6.69 -13.81
CA TRP A 48 5.44 -7.08 -15.04
C TRP A 48 4.69 -6.57 -16.30
N LEU A 49 3.37 -6.72 -16.36
CA LEU A 49 2.54 -6.17 -17.44
C LEU A 49 2.69 -4.64 -17.54
N GLY A 50 2.69 -3.94 -16.41
CA GLY A 50 2.93 -2.51 -16.34
C GLY A 50 4.27 -2.12 -16.96
N ARG A 51 5.32 -2.89 -16.68
CA ARG A 51 6.66 -2.70 -17.25
C ARG A 51 6.67 -2.93 -18.76
N VAL A 52 6.16 -4.08 -19.23
CA VAL A 52 6.25 -4.48 -20.64
C VAL A 52 5.33 -3.64 -21.54
N ILE A 53 4.10 -3.37 -21.10
CA ILE A 53 3.11 -2.67 -21.92
C ILE A 53 3.23 -1.17 -21.80
N CYS A 54 3.34 -0.65 -20.57
CA CYS A 54 3.31 0.78 -20.30
C CYS A 54 4.69 1.39 -20.06
N GLY A 55 5.74 0.59 -19.90
CA GLY A 55 7.10 1.07 -19.60
C GLY A 55 7.25 1.58 -18.15
N LEU A 56 6.47 1.03 -17.20
CA LEU A 56 6.55 1.35 -15.78
C LEU A 56 7.68 0.53 -15.14
N ASP A 57 8.92 1.02 -15.24
CA ASP A 57 10.10 0.31 -14.73
C ASP A 57 10.27 0.57 -13.22
N THR A 58 10.01 -0.46 -12.40
CA THR A 58 10.05 -0.35 -10.93
C THR A 58 11.42 -0.73 -10.38
N GLN A 59 11.98 0.12 -9.54
CA GLN A 59 13.23 -0.09 -8.81
C GLN A 59 12.95 -0.04 -7.31
N VAL A 60 13.63 -0.87 -6.53
CA VAL A 60 13.48 -0.96 -5.07
C VAL A 60 14.80 -0.61 -4.41
N GLU A 61 14.72 0.24 -3.40
CA GLU A 61 15.84 0.68 -2.58
C GLU A 61 15.52 0.45 -1.10
N GLY A 62 16.50 0.05 -0.31
CA GLY A 62 16.35 -0.12 1.13
C GLY A 62 15.65 -1.41 1.56
N LEU A 63 15.70 -2.48 0.77
CA LEU A 63 15.15 -3.80 1.18
C LEU A 63 15.77 -4.31 2.47
N GLU A 64 17.04 -3.97 2.71
CA GLU A 64 17.80 -4.27 3.93
C GLU A 64 17.25 -3.60 5.19
N ASN A 65 16.39 -2.60 5.03
CA ASN A 65 15.71 -1.91 6.14
C ASN A 65 14.49 -2.67 6.67
N LEU A 66 14.07 -3.76 6.01
CA LEU A 66 12.94 -4.54 6.48
C LEU A 66 13.34 -5.31 7.75
N PRO A 67 12.66 -5.10 8.90
CA PRO A 67 12.88 -5.92 10.07
C PRO A 67 12.38 -7.35 9.87
N ASP A 68 12.92 -8.29 10.62
CA ASP A 68 12.48 -9.69 10.57
C ASP A 68 11.10 -9.88 11.20
N GLU A 69 10.74 -9.03 12.18
CA GLU A 69 9.47 -9.11 12.90
C GLU A 69 8.35 -8.35 12.17
N PRO A 70 7.09 -8.85 12.30
CA PRO A 70 5.92 -8.17 11.76
C PRO A 70 5.83 -6.72 12.22
N SER A 71 5.68 -5.82 11.25
CA SER A 71 5.77 -4.38 11.47
C SER A 71 4.63 -3.64 10.78
N VAL A 72 4.42 -2.38 11.11
CA VAL A 72 3.50 -1.50 10.42
C VAL A 72 4.22 -0.85 9.24
N ILE A 73 3.68 -1.02 8.03
CA ILE A 73 4.17 -0.31 6.84
C ILE A 73 3.34 0.96 6.68
N MET A 74 4.01 2.11 6.66
CA MET A 74 3.38 3.38 6.29
C MET A 74 3.89 3.81 4.92
N ILE A 75 3.03 3.73 3.92
CA ILE A 75 3.38 3.95 2.51
C ILE A 75 2.61 5.13 1.93
N LYS A 76 3.29 6.00 1.19
CA LYS A 76 2.69 7.09 0.40
C LYS A 76 1.60 6.54 -0.52
N HIS A 77 0.49 7.28 -0.66
CA HIS A 77 -0.67 6.80 -1.43
C HIS A 77 -1.01 7.72 -2.61
N THR A 78 -0.42 7.48 -3.78
CA THR A 78 -0.59 8.33 -4.98
C THR A 78 -1.01 7.57 -6.23
N SER A 79 -0.87 6.23 -6.26
CA SER A 79 -1.12 5.40 -7.44
C SER A 79 -1.94 4.14 -7.09
N THR A 80 -2.28 3.34 -8.09
CA THR A 80 -2.75 1.96 -7.89
C THR A 80 -1.58 0.98 -7.90
N LEU A 81 -0.46 1.36 -8.52
CA LEU A 81 0.71 0.49 -8.67
C LEU A 81 1.30 0.07 -7.31
N GLU A 82 1.36 0.96 -6.32
CA GLU A 82 1.88 0.63 -5.00
C GLU A 82 1.09 -0.48 -4.30
N THR A 83 -0.20 -0.63 -4.61
CA THR A 83 -1.01 -1.70 -4.01
C THR A 83 -0.61 -3.08 -4.57
N TYR A 84 -0.24 -3.17 -5.84
CA TYR A 84 0.27 -4.42 -6.44
C TYR A 84 1.71 -4.69 -6.03
N TRP A 85 2.53 -3.61 -6.09
CA TRP A 85 3.95 -3.69 -5.80
C TRP A 85 4.22 -4.18 -4.37
N GLN A 86 3.52 -3.64 -3.37
CA GLN A 86 3.75 -4.03 -1.98
C GLN A 86 3.46 -5.53 -1.72
N VAL A 87 2.43 -6.10 -2.37
CA VAL A 87 2.14 -7.55 -2.26
C VAL A 87 3.21 -8.39 -2.95
N ALA A 88 3.81 -7.86 -4.03
CA ALA A 88 4.85 -8.55 -4.78
C ALA A 88 6.21 -8.58 -4.03
N VAL A 89 6.46 -7.62 -3.13
CA VAL A 89 7.76 -7.36 -2.51
C VAL A 89 7.77 -7.63 -1.01
N PHE A 90 6.77 -7.17 -0.26
CA PHE A 90 6.74 -7.31 1.19
C PHE A 90 6.27 -8.70 1.65
N PRO A 91 6.57 -9.08 2.91
CA PRO A 91 5.96 -10.24 3.55
C PRO A 91 4.45 -10.15 3.55
N LYS A 92 3.77 -11.23 3.96
CA LYS A 92 2.31 -11.24 4.05
C LYS A 92 1.81 -10.07 4.90
N ALA A 93 1.02 -9.20 4.28
CA ALA A 93 0.48 -8.01 4.93
C ALA A 93 -1.02 -7.88 4.68
N THR A 94 -1.70 -7.26 5.62
CA THR A 94 -3.08 -6.80 5.47
C THR A 94 -3.15 -5.29 5.34
N TRP A 95 -4.28 -4.77 4.89
CA TRP A 95 -4.48 -3.34 4.64
C TRP A 95 -5.60 -2.77 5.49
N VAL A 96 -5.45 -1.50 5.85
CA VAL A 96 -6.55 -0.71 6.38
C VAL A 96 -7.36 -0.16 5.20
N VAL A 97 -8.58 -0.67 5.03
CA VAL A 97 -9.44 -0.36 3.89
C VAL A 97 -10.82 0.14 4.30
N LYS A 98 -11.49 0.81 3.38
CA LYS A 98 -12.90 1.14 3.54
C LYS A 98 -13.77 -0.11 3.43
N ARG A 99 -14.80 -0.19 4.27
CA ARG A 99 -15.76 -1.30 4.26
C ARG A 99 -16.45 -1.50 2.91
N GLU A 100 -16.66 -0.44 2.14
CA GLU A 100 -17.31 -0.46 0.83
C GLU A 100 -16.55 -1.29 -0.22
N VAL A 101 -15.26 -1.52 -0.02
CA VAL A 101 -14.44 -2.36 -0.91
C VAL A 101 -14.93 -3.81 -0.93
N MET A 102 -15.54 -4.30 0.17
CA MET A 102 -16.14 -5.63 0.22
C MET A 102 -17.29 -5.85 -0.78
N TRP A 103 -17.93 -4.76 -1.19
CA TRP A 103 -19.10 -4.83 -2.09
C TRP A 103 -18.71 -4.92 -3.57
N VAL A 104 -17.41 -4.87 -3.90
CA VAL A 104 -16.94 -5.14 -5.26
C VAL A 104 -17.07 -6.64 -5.52
N PRO A 105 -17.98 -7.08 -6.42
CA PRO A 105 -18.21 -8.48 -6.65
C PRO A 105 -16.94 -9.21 -7.08
N ILE A 106 -16.80 -10.47 -6.69
CA ILE A 106 -15.70 -11.39 -7.00
C ILE A 106 -14.37 -10.89 -6.42
N VAL A 107 -13.86 -9.74 -6.88
CA VAL A 107 -12.55 -9.20 -6.47
C VAL A 107 -12.56 -8.78 -4.99
N GLY A 108 -13.60 -8.09 -4.53
CA GLY A 108 -13.74 -7.70 -3.12
C GLY A 108 -13.87 -8.91 -2.19
N TRP A 109 -14.58 -9.94 -2.64
CA TRP A 109 -14.75 -11.18 -1.87
C TRP A 109 -13.44 -11.97 -1.78
N ALA A 110 -12.72 -12.12 -2.90
CA ALA A 110 -11.40 -12.75 -2.92
C ALA A 110 -10.39 -11.97 -2.07
N MET A 111 -10.39 -10.64 -2.17
CA MET A 111 -9.53 -9.77 -1.36
C MET A 111 -9.81 -9.93 0.14
N ASN A 112 -11.09 -10.01 0.54
CA ASN A 112 -11.48 -10.24 1.92
C ASN A 112 -10.95 -11.59 2.44
N LEU A 113 -11.06 -12.65 1.63
CA LEU A 113 -10.58 -13.98 1.97
C LEU A 113 -9.06 -14.05 2.17
N VAL A 114 -8.29 -13.34 1.31
CA VAL A 114 -6.82 -13.42 1.28
C VAL A 114 -6.17 -12.48 2.28
N LEU A 115 -6.62 -11.22 2.30
CA LEU A 115 -5.97 -10.16 3.07
C LEU A 115 -6.51 -10.04 4.48
N ASP A 116 -7.73 -10.53 4.73
CA ASP A 116 -8.44 -10.34 6.00
C ASP A 116 -8.30 -8.88 6.48
N PRO A 117 -8.79 -7.90 5.67
CA PRO A 117 -8.42 -6.51 5.82
C PRO A 117 -9.03 -5.89 7.07
N ILE A 118 -8.36 -4.85 7.58
CA ILE A 118 -8.85 -4.04 8.69
C ILE A 118 -9.85 -3.04 8.16
N PHE A 119 -11.13 -3.31 8.40
CA PHE A 119 -12.20 -2.44 7.95
C PHE A 119 -12.41 -1.25 8.88
N ILE A 120 -12.48 -0.06 8.29
CA ILE A 120 -12.79 1.17 9.01
C ILE A 120 -14.00 1.89 8.39
N ASN A 121 -14.79 2.52 9.27
CA ASN A 121 -15.78 3.50 8.86
C ASN A 121 -15.10 4.87 8.82
N ARG A 122 -14.80 5.38 7.62
CA ARG A 122 -14.21 6.72 7.47
C ARG A 122 -15.21 7.78 7.95
N GLY A 123 -14.70 8.74 8.70
CA GLY A 123 -15.53 9.80 9.31
C GLY A 123 -15.80 9.61 10.80
N SER A 124 -15.54 8.43 11.35
CA SER A 124 -15.72 8.17 12.79
C SER A 124 -14.52 8.60 13.67
N GLY A 125 -13.57 9.34 13.14
CA GLY A 125 -12.46 9.95 13.87
C GLY A 125 -11.76 8.98 14.85
N ARG A 126 -11.91 9.22 16.15
CA ARG A 126 -11.30 8.40 17.21
C ARG A 126 -11.74 6.91 17.17
N SER A 127 -12.95 6.63 16.71
CA SER A 127 -13.44 5.25 16.59
C SER A 127 -12.70 4.49 15.49
N ALA A 128 -12.37 5.12 14.36
CA ALA A 128 -11.57 4.51 13.30
C ALA A 128 -10.17 4.13 13.82
N VAL A 129 -9.52 5.02 14.59
CA VAL A 129 -8.21 4.72 15.21
C VAL A 129 -8.30 3.51 16.15
N LYS A 130 -9.31 3.45 17.01
CA LYS A 130 -9.53 2.29 17.90
C LYS A 130 -9.74 0.99 17.12
N GLN A 131 -10.49 1.02 16.00
CA GLN A 131 -10.70 -0.15 15.14
C GLN A 131 -9.39 -0.62 14.51
N VAL A 132 -8.55 0.30 14.00
CA VAL A 132 -7.23 -0.04 13.44
C VAL A 132 -6.35 -0.69 14.50
N ILE A 133 -6.30 -0.13 15.71
CA ILE A 133 -5.47 -0.66 16.80
C ILE A 133 -5.94 -2.07 17.19
N ALA A 134 -7.23 -2.25 17.47
CA ALA A 134 -7.76 -3.53 17.96
C ALA A 134 -7.55 -4.67 16.95
N GLN A 135 -7.88 -4.43 15.67
CA GLN A 135 -7.73 -5.43 14.62
C GLN A 135 -6.26 -5.60 14.21
N GLY A 136 -5.50 -4.49 14.11
CA GLY A 136 -4.11 -4.52 13.69
C GLY A 136 -3.21 -5.26 14.68
N LYS A 137 -3.40 -5.08 15.97
CA LYS A 137 -2.66 -5.85 17.01
C LYS A 137 -2.82 -7.36 16.83
N LYS A 138 -4.05 -7.82 16.53
CA LYS A 138 -4.31 -9.23 16.27
C LYS A 138 -3.51 -9.72 15.05
N ARG A 139 -3.55 -8.95 13.95
CA ARG A 139 -2.81 -9.32 12.72
C ARG A 139 -1.31 -9.39 12.94
N LEU A 140 -0.74 -8.39 13.63
CA LEU A 140 0.68 -8.38 13.96
C LEU A 140 1.08 -9.58 14.85
N ALA A 141 0.25 -9.92 15.84
CA ALA A 141 0.45 -11.11 16.69
C ALA A 141 0.36 -12.42 15.90
N ASP A 142 -0.46 -12.46 14.84
CA ASP A 142 -0.59 -13.61 13.93
C ASP A 142 0.54 -13.66 12.87
N GLY A 143 1.57 -12.83 12.97
CA GLY A 143 2.69 -12.77 12.03
C GLY A 143 2.38 -12.02 10.73
N ILE A 144 1.27 -11.29 10.65
CA ILE A 144 0.81 -10.57 9.46
C ILE A 144 1.13 -9.08 9.62
N TRP A 145 1.88 -8.53 8.68
CA TRP A 145 2.20 -7.10 8.64
C TRP A 145 0.95 -6.26 8.39
N VAL A 146 0.96 -5.00 8.81
CA VAL A 146 -0.18 -4.10 8.61
C VAL A 146 0.25 -2.90 7.79
N THR A 147 -0.31 -2.76 6.59
CA THR A 147 -0.09 -1.59 5.75
C THR A 147 -1.15 -0.51 6.03
N VAL A 148 -0.67 0.69 6.27
CA VAL A 148 -1.47 1.90 6.46
C VAL A 148 -1.07 2.93 5.41
N PHE A 149 -2.09 3.48 4.74
CA PHE A 149 -1.92 4.67 3.90
C PHE A 149 -2.21 5.90 4.76
N PRO A 150 -1.17 6.62 5.23
CA PRO A 150 -1.35 7.60 6.31
C PRO A 150 -2.17 8.82 5.90
N GLU A 151 -2.23 9.15 4.60
CA GLU A 151 -3.09 10.21 4.09
C GLU A 151 -4.59 9.83 4.14
N GLY A 152 -4.91 8.54 4.31
CA GLY A 152 -6.28 8.03 4.32
C GLY A 152 -7.01 8.07 2.97
N THR A 153 -6.40 8.60 1.93
CA THR A 153 -6.91 8.61 0.54
C THR A 153 -5.76 8.78 -0.42
N ARG A 154 -5.93 8.35 -1.68
CA ARG A 154 -4.93 8.64 -2.71
C ARG A 154 -4.81 10.14 -2.93
N MET A 155 -3.59 10.64 -2.83
CA MET A 155 -3.27 12.04 -3.12
C MET A 155 -3.03 12.24 -4.62
N PRO A 156 -3.35 13.40 -5.17
CA PRO A 156 -2.82 13.80 -6.47
C PRO A 156 -1.28 13.76 -6.45
N PRO A 157 -0.62 13.48 -7.59
CA PRO A 157 0.83 13.60 -7.66
C PRO A 157 1.29 15.02 -7.31
N GLY A 158 2.38 15.13 -6.56
CA GLY A 158 2.91 16.41 -6.09
C GLY A 158 2.24 16.96 -4.83
N GLU A 159 1.12 16.39 -4.38
CA GLU A 159 0.43 16.86 -3.18
C GLU A 159 0.69 15.98 -1.96
N THR A 160 0.61 16.59 -0.79
CA THR A 160 0.63 15.93 0.51
C THR A 160 -0.46 16.46 1.43
N ARG A 161 -0.67 15.78 2.53
CA ARG A 161 -1.53 16.22 3.63
C ARG A 161 -1.00 15.68 4.95
N ARG A 162 -1.49 16.24 6.05
CA ARG A 162 -1.17 15.73 7.39
C ARG A 162 -1.53 14.26 7.51
N TYR A 163 -0.59 13.46 8.01
CA TYR A 163 -0.74 12.03 8.21
C TYR A 163 -1.65 11.72 9.40
N GLY A 164 -2.52 10.71 9.22
CA GLY A 164 -3.33 10.18 10.30
C GLY A 164 -2.50 9.36 11.28
N VAL A 165 -2.76 9.53 12.57
CA VAL A 165 -1.98 8.93 13.67
C VAL A 165 -2.21 7.42 13.86
N SER A 166 -3.14 6.80 13.12
CA SER A 166 -3.56 5.41 13.36
C SER A 166 -2.44 4.38 13.22
N GLY A 167 -1.53 4.57 12.25
CA GLY A 167 -0.38 3.68 12.04
C GLY A 167 0.59 3.74 13.20
N ALA A 168 0.98 4.95 13.63
CA ALA A 168 1.88 5.15 14.76
C ALA A 168 1.26 4.66 16.08
N ALA A 169 -0.03 4.93 16.30
CA ALA A 169 -0.73 4.45 17.50
C ALA A 169 -0.88 2.92 17.53
N LEU A 170 -1.08 2.28 16.37
CA LEU A 170 -1.07 0.82 16.26
C LEU A 170 0.32 0.26 16.62
N ALA A 171 1.37 0.79 15.99
CA ALA A 171 2.73 0.32 16.20
C ALA A 171 3.17 0.45 17.67
N GLN A 172 2.89 1.58 18.31
CA GLN A 172 3.15 1.78 19.74
C GLN A 172 2.45 0.73 20.61
N GLN A 173 1.14 0.54 20.39
CA GLN A 173 0.37 -0.40 21.21
C GLN A 173 0.66 -1.89 20.91
N ALA A 174 1.22 -2.19 19.74
CA ALA A 174 1.68 -3.52 19.39
C ALA A 174 3.14 -3.77 19.81
N GLY A 175 3.89 -2.72 20.17
CA GLY A 175 5.32 -2.81 20.50
C GLY A 175 6.17 -3.16 19.28
N CYS A 176 5.80 -2.71 18.08
CA CYS A 176 6.50 -3.02 16.84
C CYS A 176 7.04 -1.77 16.13
N LYS A 177 7.86 -1.98 15.11
CA LYS A 177 8.45 -0.91 14.30
C LYS A 177 7.49 -0.41 13.22
N ILE A 178 7.76 0.79 12.71
CA ILE A 178 7.14 1.34 11.51
C ILE A 178 8.16 1.38 10.40
N VAL A 179 7.80 0.84 9.24
CA VAL A 179 8.61 0.91 8.01
C VAL A 179 8.01 2.00 7.12
N PRO A 180 8.69 3.15 6.96
CA PRO A 180 8.23 4.20 6.05
C PRO A 180 8.59 3.84 4.61
N VAL A 181 7.66 4.10 3.67
CA VAL A 181 7.87 3.83 2.24
C VAL A 181 7.41 5.01 1.40
N ALA A 182 8.34 5.55 0.61
CA ALA A 182 8.10 6.58 -0.39
C ALA A 182 8.18 5.99 -1.79
N HIS A 183 7.44 6.56 -2.75
CA HIS A 183 7.53 6.17 -4.16
C HIS A 183 6.95 7.24 -5.08
N ASN A 184 7.51 7.40 -6.25
CA ASN A 184 7.07 8.35 -7.27
C ASN A 184 6.12 7.72 -8.33
N ALA A 185 5.44 6.63 -8.00
CA ALA A 185 4.53 5.96 -8.94
C ALA A 185 3.40 6.87 -9.44
N GLY A 186 2.99 7.87 -8.62
CA GLY A 186 1.99 8.84 -8.98
C GLY A 186 2.36 9.71 -10.18
N ASP A 187 3.65 9.96 -10.43
CA ASP A 187 4.14 10.77 -11.55
C ASP A 187 3.83 10.09 -12.90
N PHE A 188 3.81 8.76 -12.91
CA PHE A 188 3.61 7.94 -14.10
C PHE A 188 2.21 7.33 -14.20
N TRP A 189 1.59 7.04 -13.07
CA TRP A 189 0.23 6.53 -12.96
C TRP A 189 -0.50 7.15 -11.77
N GLY A 190 -0.88 8.41 -11.91
CA GLY A 190 -1.54 9.18 -10.87
C GLY A 190 -2.96 8.72 -10.55
N ARG A 191 -3.48 9.26 -9.46
CA ARG A 191 -4.84 9.02 -8.98
C ARG A 191 -5.88 9.20 -10.09
N ARG A 192 -6.74 8.20 -10.29
CA ARG A 192 -7.83 8.19 -11.30
C ARG A 192 -7.38 8.34 -12.76
N SER A 193 -6.08 8.32 -13.04
CA SER A 193 -5.57 8.41 -14.40
C SER A 193 -5.79 7.09 -15.16
N ILE A 194 -6.39 7.17 -16.34
CA ILE A 194 -6.44 6.06 -17.28
C ILE A 194 -5.09 5.89 -17.95
N VAL A 195 -4.42 7.00 -18.26
CA VAL A 195 -3.14 7.00 -18.97
C VAL A 195 -2.00 6.69 -18.00
N LYS A 196 -1.17 5.71 -18.36
CA LYS A 196 0.11 5.41 -17.74
C LYS A 196 1.22 5.90 -18.67
N ARG A 197 2.17 6.62 -18.08
CA ARG A 197 3.33 7.18 -18.80
C ARG A 197 4.56 6.33 -18.49
N PRO A 198 5.41 6.03 -19.47
CA PRO A 198 6.62 5.28 -19.21
C PRO A 198 7.57 6.07 -18.31
N GLY A 199 8.32 5.36 -17.49
CA GLY A 199 9.37 5.96 -16.66
C GLY A 199 9.88 5.04 -15.56
N LYS A 200 10.91 5.52 -14.85
CA LYS A 200 11.54 4.82 -13.73
C LYS A 200 10.80 5.16 -12.44
N ILE A 201 10.23 4.15 -11.81
CA ILE A 201 9.49 4.27 -10.57
C ILE A 201 10.38 3.75 -9.45
N ARG A 202 10.77 4.64 -8.54
CA ARG A 202 11.56 4.30 -7.37
C ARG A 202 10.62 4.02 -6.20
N PHE A 203 10.81 2.88 -5.54
CA PHE A 203 10.21 2.53 -4.26
C PHE A 203 11.32 2.52 -3.22
N CYS A 204 11.28 3.47 -2.31
CA CYS A 204 12.31 3.67 -1.30
C CYS A 204 11.75 3.24 0.07
N ILE A 205 12.36 2.22 0.66
CA ILE A 205 12.05 1.70 1.99
C ILE A 205 13.03 2.36 2.97
N GLY A 206 12.50 3.12 3.92
CA GLY A 206 13.31 3.83 4.89
C GLY A 206 13.72 3.00 6.10
N PRO A 207 14.64 3.53 6.91
CA PRO A 207 15.00 2.93 8.17
C PRO A 207 13.77 2.73 9.05
N PRO A 208 13.63 1.57 9.71
CA PRO A 208 12.51 1.31 10.59
C PRO A 208 12.54 2.23 11.81
N VAL A 209 11.40 2.83 12.13
CA VAL A 209 11.21 3.72 13.28
C VAL A 209 10.66 2.91 14.44
N ASP A 210 11.33 2.93 15.59
CA ASP A 210 10.82 2.34 16.82
C ASP A 210 9.69 3.20 17.39
N ALA A 211 8.50 2.61 17.48
CA ALA A 211 7.32 3.28 18.00
C ALA A 211 6.99 2.87 19.44
N SER A 212 7.73 1.96 20.05
CA SER A 212 7.38 1.35 21.35
C SER A 212 7.43 2.33 22.52
N THR A 213 8.34 3.29 22.49
CA THR A 213 8.65 4.20 23.60
C THR A 213 8.23 5.65 23.37
N GLN A 214 7.81 6.00 22.15
CA GLN A 214 7.52 7.39 21.77
C GLN A 214 6.02 7.69 21.73
N ASP A 215 5.67 8.97 21.91
CA ASP A 215 4.30 9.44 21.64
C ASP A 215 3.94 9.18 20.15
N PRO A 216 2.76 8.60 19.86
CA PRO A 216 2.34 8.31 18.49
C PRO A 216 2.34 9.53 17.56
N LYS A 217 2.11 10.73 18.08
CA LYS A 217 2.15 11.94 17.25
C LYS A 217 3.58 12.29 16.85
N ALA A 218 4.52 12.18 17.80
CA ALA A 218 5.95 12.42 17.52
C ALA A 218 6.49 11.40 16.52
N THR A 219 6.23 10.12 16.75
CA THR A 219 6.58 9.04 15.80
C THR A 219 5.98 9.28 14.41
N ASN A 220 4.71 9.69 14.35
CA ASN A 220 4.02 9.97 13.09
C ASN A 220 4.68 11.12 12.31
N LEU A 221 5.16 12.15 13.01
CA LEU A 221 5.90 13.25 12.37
C LEU A 221 7.23 12.78 11.80
N ILE A 222 8.01 11.98 12.55
CA ILE A 222 9.28 11.41 12.06
C ILE A 222 9.05 10.61 10.76
N VAL A 223 8.01 9.77 10.74
CA VAL A 223 7.66 8.97 9.56
C VAL A 223 7.21 9.87 8.40
N GLN A 224 6.38 10.88 8.67
CA GLN A 224 5.94 11.84 7.66
C GLN A 224 7.12 12.61 7.07
N ASP A 225 7.98 13.16 7.92
CA ASP A 225 9.14 13.94 7.48
C ASP A 225 10.08 13.13 6.60
N TRP A 226 10.32 11.85 6.96
CA TRP A 226 11.13 10.97 6.13
C TRP A 226 10.48 10.70 4.77
N ILE A 227 9.18 10.32 4.75
CA ILE A 227 8.46 10.01 3.50
C ILE A 227 8.42 11.26 2.60
N GLU A 228 8.04 12.42 3.14
CA GLU A 228 7.88 13.64 2.35
C GLU A 228 9.23 14.19 1.87
N SER A 229 10.30 14.09 2.67
CA SER A 229 11.66 14.43 2.22
C SER A 229 12.11 13.53 1.08
N LYS A 230 11.86 12.23 1.18
CA LYS A 230 12.19 11.28 0.11
C LYS A 230 11.32 11.54 -1.14
N MET A 231 10.06 11.93 -0.99
CA MET A 231 9.20 12.32 -2.12
C MET A 231 9.76 13.52 -2.88
N ARG A 232 10.27 14.56 -2.18
CA ARG A 232 10.95 15.71 -2.83
C ARG A 232 12.18 15.28 -3.63
N GLU A 233 12.91 14.28 -3.17
CA GLU A 233 14.08 13.74 -3.88
C GLU A 233 13.71 12.98 -5.16
N ILE A 234 12.63 12.17 -5.13
CA ILE A 234 12.35 11.19 -6.19
C ILE A 234 11.23 11.57 -7.16
N SER A 235 10.31 12.45 -6.76
CA SER A 235 9.17 12.85 -7.59
C SER A 235 9.48 14.16 -8.33
N VAL A 236 9.21 14.17 -9.63
CA VAL A 236 9.36 15.36 -10.48
C VAL A 236 8.21 16.35 -10.37
N LEU A 237 7.15 15.96 -9.64
CA LEU A 237 5.94 16.77 -9.45
C LEU A 237 5.83 17.35 -8.04
N TYR A 238 6.78 17.03 -7.15
CA TYR A 238 6.83 17.60 -5.79
C TYR A 238 7.51 18.95 -5.84
N ASP A 239 6.79 20.01 -5.40
CA ASP A 239 7.34 21.34 -5.22
C ASP A 239 8.02 21.45 -3.86
N ASP A 240 9.20 22.12 -3.83
CA ASP A 240 9.99 22.31 -2.60
C ASP A 240 9.29 23.21 -1.58
N GLU A 241 8.25 23.97 -2.00
CA GLU A 241 7.54 24.95 -1.17
C GLU A 241 6.21 24.46 -0.57
N GLN A 242 5.79 23.21 -0.79
CA GLN A 242 4.50 22.73 -0.28
C GLN A 242 4.59 22.26 1.18
N GLU A 243 4.09 23.10 2.11
CA GLU A 243 3.76 22.65 3.46
C GLU A 243 2.54 21.69 3.45
N PRO A 244 2.52 20.67 4.34
CA PRO A 244 1.39 19.73 4.46
C PRO A 244 0.10 20.48 4.89
N ARG A 245 -0.93 20.46 4.05
CA ARG A 245 -2.26 21.01 4.35
C ARG A 245 -3.03 20.17 5.37
#